data_dfb42eab2c94387ab8daacb46ed6209d
#
_entry.id   dfb42eab2c94387ab8daacb46ed6209d
#
_cell.length_a   1.000
_cell.length_b   1.000
_cell.length_c   1.000
_cell.angle_alpha   90.00
_cell.angle_beta   90.00
_cell.angle_gamma   90.00
#
_symmetry.space_group_name_H-M   'P 1'
#
loop_
_entity.id
_entity.type
_entity.pdbx_description
1 polymer ?
#
loop_
_entity_poly.entity_id
_entity_poly.type
_entity_poly.pdbx_seq_one_letter_code
_entity_poly.pdbx_strand_id
1 'polypeptide(L)'
;GLKNRHVQLLAIGGAIGTGLFLGSGRAIHLAGPSIIFAYLITGVICFFIMRALGELLLSNLNHHSFIDFVEDYLGDRAAFITGWTYWFCWLSLAMADLTAVGLYMQYWIPWLPQWIPALLVLIVLLLMNLTAVKHFGEMEFWFALIKVIAIISLIIIGIIMIVTGFTTDAGVAAFSNMWNYGGWFPNGTMGFILSFQMVVFAFTGIELVGLTAGETEDPEKVIPMAINNIPLRIILFYVGSLAIIMSIYPWTAVNPAASPFVAVFTAVVITFAAGIVNFVV
;
A
#
# COMPACT_ATOMS: atom_id res chain seq x y z
N GLY A 1 9.15 18.37 16.04
CA GLY A 1 7.95 17.96 15.33
C GLY A 1 8.26 17.42 13.94
N LEU A 2 7.32 16.71 13.36
CA LEU A 2 7.41 16.22 11.98
C LEU A 2 7.26 17.39 11.00
N LYS A 3 8.18 17.52 10.06
CA LYS A 3 8.11 18.55 9.02
C LYS A 3 7.08 18.16 7.94
N ASN A 4 6.55 19.15 7.22
CA ASN A 4 5.61 18.93 6.11
C ASN A 4 6.05 17.82 5.13
N ARG A 5 7.34 17.77 4.75
CA ARG A 5 7.89 16.71 3.87
C ARG A 5 7.70 15.31 4.44
N HIS A 6 7.85 15.14 5.77
CA HIS A 6 7.68 13.85 6.44
C HIS A 6 6.21 13.42 6.39
N VAL A 7 5.30 14.31 6.76
CA VAL A 7 3.84 14.01 6.76
C VAL A 7 3.33 13.70 5.36
N GLN A 8 3.77 14.45 4.34
CA GLN A 8 3.36 14.19 2.94
C GLN A 8 3.86 12.82 2.44
N LEU A 9 5.09 12.44 2.76
CA LEU A 9 5.61 11.15 2.35
C LEU A 9 5.11 9.99 3.22
N LEU A 10 4.89 10.21 4.52
CA LEU A 10 4.20 9.27 5.41
C LEU A 10 2.80 8.94 4.89
N ALA A 11 2.06 9.98 4.49
CA ALA A 11 0.74 9.82 3.92
C ALA A 11 0.75 9.01 2.60
N ILE A 12 1.83 9.09 1.80
CA ILE A 12 2.00 8.27 0.59
C ILE A 12 2.52 6.88 0.96
N GLY A 13 3.61 6.81 1.71
CA GLY A 13 4.32 5.59 2.01
C GLY A 13 3.60 4.67 2.99
N GLY A 14 2.84 5.23 3.95
CA GLY A 14 2.07 4.46 4.92
C GLY A 14 0.95 3.65 4.26
N ALA A 15 0.35 4.17 3.20
CA ALA A 15 -0.68 3.45 2.44
C ALA A 15 -0.09 2.47 1.40
N ILE A 16 1.17 2.66 0.97
CA ILE A 16 1.84 1.78 0.00
C ILE A 16 2.65 0.73 0.78
N GLY A 17 2.08 -0.43 0.99
CA GLY A 17 2.68 -1.53 1.74
C GLY A 17 2.44 -2.88 1.09
N THR A 18 2.55 -3.94 1.90
CA THR A 18 2.36 -5.35 1.48
C THR A 18 1.00 -5.61 0.84
N GLY A 19 -0.04 -4.87 1.23
CA GLY A 19 -1.37 -4.95 0.62
C GLY A 19 -1.37 -4.62 -0.87
N LEU A 20 -0.59 -3.61 -1.31
CA LEU A 20 -0.45 -3.32 -2.74
C LEU A 20 0.59 -4.24 -3.40
N PHE A 21 1.78 -4.35 -2.84
CA PHE A 21 2.89 -5.05 -3.49
C PHE A 21 2.70 -6.57 -3.57
N LEU A 22 2.19 -7.21 -2.53
CA LEU A 22 1.96 -8.65 -2.49
C LEU A 22 0.48 -8.99 -2.66
N GLY A 23 -0.40 -8.31 -1.93
CA GLY A 23 -1.84 -8.57 -1.93
C GLY A 23 -2.50 -8.36 -3.29
N SER A 24 -1.95 -7.46 -4.13
CA SER A 24 -2.46 -7.22 -5.48
C SER A 24 -2.38 -8.44 -6.39
N GLY A 25 -1.37 -9.30 -6.24
CA GLY A 25 -1.29 -10.55 -7.01
C GLY A 25 -2.51 -11.44 -6.77
N ARG A 26 -2.90 -11.63 -5.51
CA ARG A 26 -4.09 -12.39 -5.14
C ARG A 26 -5.38 -11.69 -5.59
N ALA A 27 -5.45 -10.38 -5.43
CA ALA A 27 -6.62 -9.60 -5.83
C ALA A 27 -6.82 -9.59 -7.36
N ILE A 28 -5.74 -9.49 -8.15
CA ILE A 28 -5.77 -9.65 -9.61
C ILE A 28 -6.28 -11.05 -9.98
N HIS A 29 -5.80 -12.09 -9.33
CA HIS A 29 -6.24 -13.46 -9.59
C HIS A 29 -7.74 -13.65 -9.31
N LEU A 30 -8.28 -13.00 -8.27
CA LEU A 30 -9.71 -13.07 -7.91
C LEU A 30 -10.60 -12.28 -8.87
N ALA A 31 -10.24 -11.07 -9.20
CA ALA A 31 -11.10 -10.12 -9.92
C ALA A 31 -10.74 -9.94 -11.40
N GLY A 32 -9.49 -10.30 -11.80
CA GLY A 32 -8.98 -9.88 -13.09
C GLY A 32 -8.91 -8.35 -13.19
N PRO A 33 -9.09 -7.77 -14.38
CA PRO A 33 -9.01 -6.33 -14.62
C PRO A 33 -10.04 -5.50 -13.85
N SER A 34 -11.15 -6.09 -13.39
CA SER A 34 -12.16 -5.39 -12.58
C SER A 34 -11.63 -4.89 -11.24
N ILE A 35 -10.46 -5.38 -10.78
CA ILE A 35 -9.79 -4.88 -9.59
C ILE A 35 -9.55 -3.38 -9.63
N ILE A 36 -9.34 -2.78 -10.80
CA ILE A 36 -9.19 -1.33 -10.98
C ILE A 36 -10.42 -0.59 -10.44
N PHE A 37 -11.62 -1.09 -10.75
CA PHE A 37 -12.86 -0.51 -10.23
C PHE A 37 -12.97 -0.67 -8.72
N ALA A 38 -12.52 -1.81 -8.16
CA ALA A 38 -12.49 -2.01 -6.72
C ALA A 38 -11.57 -1.00 -6.02
N TYR A 39 -10.38 -0.74 -6.57
CA TYR A 39 -9.48 0.30 -6.05
C TYR A 39 -10.06 1.71 -6.18
N LEU A 40 -10.72 2.03 -7.30
CA LEU A 40 -11.37 3.33 -7.48
C LEU A 40 -12.51 3.54 -6.47
N ILE A 41 -13.39 2.55 -6.31
CA ILE A 41 -14.51 2.61 -5.36
C ILE A 41 -13.99 2.76 -3.93
N THR A 42 -13.08 1.89 -3.50
CA THR A 42 -12.49 1.95 -2.17
C THR A 42 -11.76 3.27 -1.97
N GLY A 43 -11.02 3.74 -2.97
CA GLY A 43 -10.30 5.00 -2.93
C GLY A 43 -11.21 6.20 -2.73
N VAL A 44 -12.33 6.26 -3.43
CA VAL A 44 -13.34 7.33 -3.26
C VAL A 44 -13.92 7.29 -1.83
N ILE A 45 -14.27 6.10 -1.33
CA ILE A 45 -14.78 5.94 0.04
C ILE A 45 -13.71 6.40 1.06
N CYS A 46 -12.47 5.94 0.92
CA CYS A 46 -11.36 6.33 1.79
C CYS A 46 -11.11 7.84 1.75
N PHE A 47 -11.19 8.47 0.57
CA PHE A 47 -11.04 9.92 0.46
C PHE A 47 -12.08 10.68 1.30
N PHE A 48 -13.36 10.29 1.24
CA PHE A 48 -14.42 10.92 2.03
C PHE A 48 -14.24 10.66 3.52
N ILE A 49 -13.86 9.43 3.91
CA ILE A 49 -13.55 9.10 5.31
C ILE A 49 -12.41 9.98 5.82
N MET A 50 -11.33 10.09 5.05
CA MET A 50 -10.17 10.90 5.44
C MET A 50 -10.49 12.39 5.49
N ARG A 51 -11.36 12.88 4.62
CA ARG A 51 -11.82 14.25 4.66
C ARG A 51 -12.63 14.54 5.93
N ALA A 52 -13.56 13.66 6.27
CA ALA A 52 -14.34 13.76 7.51
C ALA A 52 -13.42 13.67 8.75
N LEU A 53 -12.47 12.74 8.76
CA LEU A 53 -11.47 12.62 9.83
C LEU A 53 -10.62 13.89 9.95
N GLY A 54 -10.17 14.46 8.83
CA GLY A 54 -9.38 15.69 8.84
C GLY A 54 -10.15 16.89 9.40
N GLU A 55 -11.41 17.05 9.02
CA GLU A 55 -12.28 18.10 9.58
C GLU A 55 -12.49 17.90 11.08
N LEU A 56 -12.67 16.66 11.53
CA LEU A 56 -12.82 16.31 12.94
C LEU A 56 -11.55 16.65 13.72
N LEU A 57 -10.38 16.23 13.26
CA LEU A 57 -9.09 16.48 13.91
C LEU A 57 -8.78 17.97 14.03
N LEU A 58 -9.12 18.77 13.01
CA LEU A 58 -8.92 20.23 13.04
C LEU A 58 -9.92 20.96 13.94
N SER A 59 -11.06 20.34 14.29
CA SER A 59 -12.06 20.93 15.17
C SER A 59 -11.58 21.02 16.62
N ASN A 60 -10.69 20.15 17.07
CA ASN A 60 -10.12 20.17 18.41
C ASN A 60 -8.69 19.59 18.41
N LEU A 61 -7.72 20.46 18.31
CA LEU A 61 -6.29 20.10 18.29
C LEU A 61 -5.73 19.62 19.64
N ASN A 62 -6.53 19.67 20.73
CA ASN A 62 -6.14 19.12 22.03
C ASN A 62 -6.33 17.60 22.10
N HIS A 63 -7.08 17.01 21.19
CA HIS A 63 -7.22 15.57 21.09
C HIS A 63 -5.97 14.95 20.47
N HIS A 64 -5.53 13.82 21.02
CA HIS A 64 -4.31 13.12 20.58
C HIS A 64 -4.61 12.03 19.56
N SER A 65 -5.88 11.61 19.47
CA SER A 65 -6.31 10.47 18.65
C SER A 65 -7.75 10.67 18.20
N PHE A 66 -8.13 10.02 17.08
CA PHE A 66 -9.54 9.95 16.68
C PHE A 66 -10.42 9.23 17.72
N ILE A 67 -9.82 8.44 18.61
CA ILE A 67 -10.54 7.71 19.68
C ILE A 67 -11.10 8.71 20.69
N ASP A 68 -10.41 9.84 20.97
CA ASP A 68 -10.87 10.88 21.88
C ASP A 68 -12.18 11.50 21.36
N PHE A 69 -12.32 11.66 20.04
CA PHE A 69 -13.58 12.11 19.43
C PHE A 69 -14.69 11.06 19.53
N VAL A 70 -14.34 9.77 19.46
CA VAL A 70 -15.33 8.70 19.68
C VAL A 70 -15.83 8.74 21.13
N GLU A 71 -14.97 9.03 22.08
CA GLU A 71 -15.32 9.22 23.50
C GLU A 71 -16.30 10.39 23.67
N ASP A 72 -15.97 11.56 23.11
CA ASP A 72 -16.80 12.75 23.21
C ASP A 72 -18.19 12.59 22.61
N TYR A 73 -18.30 11.94 21.45
CA TYR A 73 -19.55 11.86 20.69
C TYR A 73 -20.38 10.60 20.96
N LEU A 74 -19.73 9.48 21.30
CA LEU A 74 -20.35 8.17 21.43
C LEU A 74 -20.16 7.55 22.82
N GLY A 75 -19.35 8.20 23.69
CA GLY A 75 -19.09 7.81 25.07
C GLY A 75 -18.02 6.72 25.24
N ASP A 76 -17.64 6.52 26.50
CA ASP A 76 -16.49 5.70 26.94
C ASP A 76 -16.52 4.27 26.42
N ARG A 77 -17.70 3.65 26.35
CA ARG A 77 -17.84 2.27 25.88
C ARG A 77 -17.47 2.13 24.40
N ALA A 78 -17.93 3.09 23.58
CA ALA A 78 -17.60 3.11 22.16
C ALA A 78 -16.11 3.37 21.95
N ALA A 79 -15.54 4.33 22.70
CA ALA A 79 -14.11 4.62 22.66
C ALA A 79 -13.26 3.40 23.04
N PHE A 80 -13.62 2.70 24.12
CA PHE A 80 -12.94 1.48 24.55
C PHE A 80 -12.95 0.39 23.45
N ILE A 81 -14.12 0.10 22.87
CA ILE A 81 -14.26 -0.91 21.81
C ILE A 81 -13.45 -0.48 20.57
N THR A 82 -13.54 0.79 20.17
CA THR A 82 -12.81 1.33 19.01
C THR A 82 -11.30 1.24 19.22
N GLY A 83 -10.81 1.64 20.40
CA GLY A 83 -9.39 1.60 20.74
C GLY A 83 -8.81 0.18 20.69
N TRP A 84 -9.50 -0.79 21.31
CA TRP A 84 -9.06 -2.18 21.29
C TRP A 84 -9.16 -2.81 19.91
N THR A 85 -10.20 -2.48 19.13
CA THR A 85 -10.33 -2.95 17.74
C THR A 85 -9.21 -2.40 16.88
N TYR A 86 -8.88 -1.13 17.03
CA TYR A 86 -7.80 -0.47 16.29
C TYR A 86 -6.43 -1.06 16.67
N TRP A 87 -6.17 -1.27 17.95
CA TRP A 87 -4.96 -1.95 18.42
C TRP A 87 -4.82 -3.36 17.81
N PHE A 88 -5.92 -4.14 17.82
CA PHE A 88 -5.91 -5.49 17.26
C PHE A 88 -5.72 -5.48 15.73
N CYS A 89 -6.26 -4.47 15.05
CA CYS A 89 -6.05 -4.27 13.61
C CYS A 89 -4.55 -4.09 13.30
N TRP A 90 -3.85 -3.21 14.04
CA TRP A 90 -2.42 -2.99 13.87
C TRP A 90 -1.57 -4.21 14.25
N LEU A 91 -1.95 -4.93 15.28
CA LEU A 91 -1.29 -6.20 15.62
C LEU A 91 -1.42 -7.23 14.50
N SER A 92 -2.61 -7.36 13.92
CA SER A 92 -2.87 -8.27 12.80
C SER A 92 -2.10 -7.86 11.54
N LEU A 93 -2.00 -6.57 11.27
CA LEU A 93 -1.20 -6.01 10.17
C LEU A 93 0.29 -6.34 10.37
N ALA A 94 0.82 -6.11 11.57
CA ALA A 94 2.21 -6.44 11.89
C ALA A 94 2.52 -7.93 11.70
N MET A 95 1.60 -8.82 12.07
CA MET A 95 1.75 -10.26 11.81
C MET A 95 1.76 -10.59 10.31
N ALA A 96 0.91 -9.92 9.52
CA ALA A 96 0.86 -10.08 8.07
C ALA A 96 2.16 -9.59 7.41
N ASP A 97 2.68 -8.43 7.83
CA ASP A 97 3.91 -7.85 7.32
C ASP A 97 5.14 -8.71 7.66
N LEU A 98 5.24 -9.21 8.89
CA LEU A 98 6.31 -10.14 9.29
C LEU A 98 6.27 -11.45 8.49
N THR A 99 5.08 -11.94 8.17
CA THR A 99 4.92 -13.11 7.30
C THR A 99 5.39 -12.80 5.87
N ALA A 100 5.05 -11.62 5.35
CA ALA A 100 5.49 -11.17 4.04
C ALA A 100 7.01 -11.03 3.96
N VAL A 101 7.67 -10.51 5.01
CA VAL A 101 9.14 -10.47 5.09
C VAL A 101 9.76 -11.85 4.88
N GLY A 102 9.18 -12.90 5.48
CA GLY A 102 9.62 -14.27 5.27
C GLY A 102 9.56 -14.70 3.81
N LEU A 103 8.46 -14.37 3.12
CA LEU A 103 8.27 -14.65 1.69
C LEU A 103 9.25 -13.86 0.81
N TYR A 104 9.46 -12.58 1.11
CA TYR A 104 10.38 -11.73 0.34
C TYR A 104 11.84 -12.18 0.46
N MET A 105 12.26 -12.64 1.65
CA MET A 105 13.60 -13.16 1.85
C MET A 105 13.87 -14.44 1.08
N GLN A 106 12.85 -15.26 0.82
CA GLN A 106 12.97 -16.45 -0.01
C GLN A 106 13.29 -16.14 -1.48
N TYR A 107 13.08 -14.91 -1.95
CA TYR A 107 13.54 -14.47 -3.27
C TYR A 107 15.06 -14.55 -3.42
N TRP A 108 15.82 -14.21 -2.36
CA TRP A 108 17.28 -14.27 -2.35
C TRP A 108 17.82 -15.58 -1.77
N ILE A 109 17.13 -16.12 -0.76
CA ILE A 109 17.59 -17.28 0.01
C ILE A 109 16.44 -18.29 0.10
N PRO A 110 16.17 -19.09 -0.96
CA PRO A 110 15.00 -19.98 -1.02
C PRO A 110 14.90 -21.03 0.08
N TRP A 111 16.04 -21.43 0.65
CA TRP A 111 16.12 -22.44 1.72
C TRP A 111 15.94 -21.89 3.14
N LEU A 112 15.86 -20.54 3.30
CA LEU A 112 15.76 -19.93 4.61
C LEU A 112 14.35 -20.09 5.20
N PRO A 113 14.20 -20.66 6.43
CA PRO A 113 12.91 -20.72 7.10
C PRO A 113 12.34 -19.32 7.33
N GLN A 114 11.07 -19.09 6.99
CA GLN A 114 10.41 -17.77 7.01
C GLN A 114 10.43 -17.08 8.38
N TRP A 115 10.46 -17.84 9.47
CA TRP A 115 10.46 -17.26 10.82
C TRP A 115 11.77 -16.56 11.21
N ILE A 116 12.91 -16.92 10.57
CA ILE A 116 14.22 -16.32 10.87
C ILE A 116 14.26 -14.86 10.45
N PRO A 117 13.97 -14.49 9.19
CA PRO A 117 13.92 -13.08 8.81
C PRO A 117 12.83 -12.30 9.53
N ALA A 118 11.67 -12.91 9.78
CA ALA A 118 10.60 -12.28 10.56
C ALA A 118 11.07 -11.91 11.99
N LEU A 119 11.76 -12.80 12.67
CA LEU A 119 12.32 -12.54 14.00
C LEU A 119 13.41 -11.47 13.97
N LEU A 120 14.30 -11.52 12.95
CA LEU A 120 15.36 -10.53 12.79
C LEU A 120 14.78 -9.12 12.59
N VAL A 121 13.80 -8.97 11.69
CA VAL A 121 13.13 -7.68 11.46
C VAL A 121 12.41 -7.19 12.70
N LEU A 122 11.73 -8.07 13.44
CA LEU A 122 11.07 -7.71 14.69
C LEU A 122 12.08 -7.15 15.72
N ILE A 123 13.24 -7.79 15.87
CA ILE A 123 14.31 -7.32 16.77
C ILE A 123 14.85 -5.97 16.30
N VAL A 124 15.12 -5.80 14.99
CA VAL A 124 15.59 -4.54 14.43
C VAL A 124 14.61 -3.42 14.68
N LEU A 125 13.31 -3.65 14.39
CA LEU A 125 12.26 -2.67 14.63
C LEU A 125 12.12 -2.31 16.11
N LEU A 126 12.25 -3.29 17.02
CA LEU A 126 12.26 -3.04 18.45
C LEU A 126 13.43 -2.12 18.85
N LEU A 127 14.64 -2.42 18.38
CA LEU A 127 15.81 -1.59 18.65
C LEU A 127 15.67 -0.18 18.07
N MET A 128 15.11 -0.05 16.87
CA MET A 128 14.81 1.24 16.26
C MET A 128 13.80 2.06 17.07
N ASN A 129 12.74 1.42 17.58
CA ASN A 129 11.74 2.09 18.42
C ASN A 129 12.31 2.57 19.78
N LEU A 130 13.40 2.00 20.24
CA LEU A 130 14.11 2.47 21.44
C LEU A 130 15.00 3.70 21.16
N THR A 131 15.15 4.11 19.90
CA THR A 131 15.91 5.29 19.51
C THR A 131 15.00 6.53 19.42
N ALA A 132 15.62 7.73 19.26
CA ALA A 132 14.86 8.97 19.22
C ALA A 132 13.91 9.04 18.00
N VAL A 133 12.66 9.48 18.22
CA VAL A 133 11.58 9.65 17.22
C VAL A 133 12.02 10.38 15.95
N LYS A 134 12.96 11.35 16.06
CA LYS A 134 13.49 12.11 14.93
C LYS A 134 14.22 11.23 13.90
N HIS A 135 14.98 10.24 14.36
CA HIS A 135 15.69 9.32 13.46
C HIS A 135 14.73 8.36 12.77
N PHE A 136 13.69 7.93 13.48
CA PHE A 136 12.64 7.09 12.93
C PHE A 136 11.91 7.78 11.77
N GLY A 137 11.46 9.03 11.95
CA GLY A 137 10.77 9.79 10.91
C GLY A 137 11.63 10.03 9.64
N GLU A 138 12.94 10.22 9.80
CA GLU A 138 13.86 10.39 8.66
C GLU A 138 14.05 9.06 7.90
N MET A 139 14.15 7.93 8.62
CA MET A 139 14.24 6.61 7.98
C MET A 139 12.98 6.26 7.22
N GLU A 140 11.82 6.49 7.81
CA GLU A 140 10.51 6.25 7.18
C GLU A 140 10.33 7.11 5.93
N PHE A 141 10.79 8.36 5.95
CA PHE A 141 10.83 9.23 4.77
C PHE A 141 11.61 8.58 3.62
N TRP A 142 12.83 8.09 3.86
CA TRP A 142 13.65 7.48 2.82
C TRP A 142 13.05 6.18 2.29
N PHE A 143 12.51 5.31 3.16
CA PHE A 143 11.82 4.09 2.72
C PHE A 143 10.59 4.40 1.89
N ALA A 144 9.78 5.39 2.29
CA ALA A 144 8.63 5.83 1.51
C ALA A 144 9.04 6.39 0.14
N LEU A 145 10.11 7.17 0.08
CA LEU A 145 10.63 7.74 -1.16
C LEU A 145 11.07 6.64 -2.15
N ILE A 146 11.75 5.60 -1.67
CA ILE A 146 12.18 4.48 -2.50
C ILE A 146 10.97 3.74 -3.07
N LYS A 147 9.90 3.51 -2.28
CA LYS A 147 8.65 2.89 -2.75
C LYS A 147 8.00 3.73 -3.87
N VAL A 148 7.95 5.03 -3.71
CA VAL A 148 7.40 5.96 -4.72
C VAL A 148 8.21 5.91 -6.01
N ILE A 149 9.53 5.98 -5.90
CA ILE A 149 10.44 5.89 -7.06
C ILE A 149 10.27 4.53 -7.76
N ALA A 150 10.16 3.44 -7.01
CA ALA A 150 9.98 2.11 -7.56
C ALA A 150 8.69 2.02 -8.40
N ILE A 151 7.56 2.53 -7.89
CA ILE A 151 6.28 2.50 -8.61
C ILE A 151 6.31 3.40 -9.85
N ILE A 152 6.87 4.60 -9.75
CA ILE A 152 7.02 5.51 -10.91
C ILE A 152 7.90 4.87 -11.98
N SER A 153 9.02 4.26 -11.57
CA SER A 153 9.91 3.53 -12.48
C SER A 153 9.19 2.37 -13.16
N LEU A 154 8.39 1.61 -12.42
CA LEU A 154 7.57 0.53 -12.97
C LEU A 154 6.60 1.05 -14.03
N ILE A 155 5.90 2.17 -13.75
CA ILE A 155 4.96 2.76 -14.69
C ILE A 155 5.69 3.20 -15.97
N ILE A 156 6.82 3.88 -15.85
CA ILE A 156 7.61 4.35 -17.00
C ILE A 156 8.13 3.17 -17.82
N ILE A 157 8.78 2.21 -17.18
CA ILE A 157 9.30 1.00 -17.83
C ILE A 157 8.15 0.22 -18.49
N GLY A 158 7.04 0.07 -17.79
CA GLY A 158 5.89 -0.65 -18.31
C GLY A 158 5.25 0.03 -19.52
N ILE A 159 5.16 1.36 -19.54
CA ILE A 159 4.72 2.10 -20.74
C ILE A 159 5.68 1.84 -21.91
N ILE A 160 6.99 1.87 -21.67
CA ILE A 160 7.99 1.57 -22.71
C ILE A 160 7.78 0.14 -23.23
N MET A 161 7.59 -0.84 -22.34
CA MET A 161 7.35 -2.23 -22.74
C MET A 161 6.09 -2.36 -23.61
N ILE A 162 5.01 -1.69 -23.24
CA ILE A 162 3.75 -1.73 -23.98
C ILE A 162 3.90 -1.07 -25.36
N VAL A 163 4.55 0.10 -25.43
CA VAL A 163 4.73 0.85 -26.70
C VAL A 163 5.66 0.11 -27.64
N THR A 164 6.69 -0.56 -27.12
CA THR A 164 7.64 -1.33 -27.93
C THR A 164 7.16 -2.74 -28.28
N GLY A 165 6.02 -3.18 -27.72
CA GLY A 165 5.54 -4.55 -27.90
C GLY A 165 6.50 -5.58 -27.31
N PHE A 166 7.10 -5.28 -26.16
CA PHE A 166 8.05 -6.17 -25.49
C PHE A 166 7.43 -7.53 -25.20
N THR A 167 8.15 -8.60 -25.52
CA THR A 167 7.67 -9.98 -25.30
C THR A 167 8.19 -10.50 -23.96
N THR A 168 7.27 -10.90 -23.11
CA THR A 168 7.54 -11.61 -21.85
C THR A 168 7.33 -13.10 -22.03
N ASP A 169 7.59 -13.89 -21.01
CA ASP A 169 7.25 -15.31 -20.93
C ASP A 169 5.73 -15.57 -21.02
N ALA A 170 4.90 -14.58 -20.67
CA ALA A 170 3.44 -14.63 -20.74
C ALA A 170 2.85 -14.07 -22.05
N GLY A 171 3.67 -13.55 -22.96
CA GLY A 171 3.23 -13.00 -24.24
C GLY A 171 3.67 -11.55 -24.45
N VAL A 172 3.07 -10.90 -25.45
CA VAL A 172 3.41 -9.51 -25.82
C VAL A 172 2.72 -8.53 -24.87
N ALA A 173 3.48 -7.58 -24.35
CA ALA A 173 2.96 -6.48 -23.54
C ALA A 173 2.08 -5.56 -24.41
N ALA A 174 0.80 -5.44 -24.04
CA ALA A 174 -0.18 -4.60 -24.74
C ALA A 174 -1.34 -4.23 -23.82
N PHE A 175 -1.90 -3.05 -23.97
CA PHE A 175 -3.09 -2.63 -23.20
C PHE A 175 -4.28 -3.56 -23.43
N SER A 176 -4.37 -4.22 -24.58
CA SER A 176 -5.42 -5.19 -24.90
C SER A 176 -5.42 -6.41 -23.98
N ASN A 177 -4.33 -6.71 -23.28
CA ASN A 177 -4.25 -7.79 -22.30
C ASN A 177 -5.26 -7.60 -21.16
N MET A 178 -5.71 -6.36 -20.89
CA MET A 178 -6.72 -6.06 -19.89
C MET A 178 -8.12 -6.58 -20.22
N TRP A 179 -8.45 -6.83 -21.49
CA TRP A 179 -9.78 -7.31 -21.90
C TRP A 179 -9.78 -8.56 -22.78
N ASN A 180 -8.66 -8.95 -23.35
CA ASN A 180 -8.57 -10.12 -24.26
C ASN A 180 -8.75 -11.46 -23.54
N TYR A 181 -8.60 -11.52 -22.22
CA TYR A 181 -8.64 -12.75 -21.43
C TYR A 181 -9.91 -12.85 -20.58
N GLY A 182 -11.08 -12.79 -21.21
CA GLY A 182 -12.38 -12.91 -20.56
C GLY A 182 -13.04 -11.57 -20.19
N GLY A 183 -12.57 -10.45 -20.76
CA GLY A 183 -13.12 -9.13 -20.54
C GLY A 183 -12.76 -8.54 -19.17
N TRP A 184 -13.53 -7.52 -18.77
CA TRP A 184 -13.27 -6.76 -17.54
C TRP A 184 -13.63 -7.53 -16.25
N PHE A 185 -14.59 -8.44 -16.29
CA PHE A 185 -15.09 -9.22 -15.17
C PHE A 185 -14.98 -10.73 -15.45
N PRO A 186 -13.77 -11.28 -15.66
CA PRO A 186 -13.60 -12.65 -16.10
C PRO A 186 -14.09 -13.68 -15.08
N ASN A 187 -14.03 -13.35 -13.78
CA ASN A 187 -14.51 -14.19 -12.68
C ASN A 187 -15.87 -13.72 -12.14
N GLY A 188 -16.60 -12.93 -12.93
CA GLY A 188 -17.92 -12.43 -12.60
C GLY A 188 -17.97 -11.52 -11.37
N THR A 189 -19.18 -11.22 -10.92
CA THR A 189 -19.42 -10.31 -9.78
C THR A 189 -18.85 -10.85 -8.48
N MET A 190 -18.84 -12.17 -8.29
CA MET A 190 -18.35 -12.78 -7.06
C MET A 190 -16.83 -12.57 -6.91
N GLY A 191 -16.05 -12.80 -7.97
CA GLY A 191 -14.61 -12.55 -7.96
C GLY A 191 -14.29 -11.08 -7.66
N PHE A 192 -15.05 -10.16 -8.25
CA PHE A 192 -14.96 -8.73 -7.98
C PHE A 192 -15.24 -8.40 -6.51
N ILE A 193 -16.33 -8.90 -5.92
CA ILE A 193 -16.68 -8.66 -4.51
C ILE A 193 -15.60 -9.23 -3.58
N LEU A 194 -15.13 -10.45 -3.82
CA LEU A 194 -14.11 -11.09 -2.99
C LEU A 194 -12.76 -10.34 -3.01
N SER A 195 -12.46 -9.62 -4.10
CA SER A 195 -11.24 -8.84 -4.19
C SER A 195 -11.19 -7.66 -3.22
N PHE A 196 -12.34 -7.13 -2.78
CA PHE A 196 -12.39 -6.01 -1.83
C PHE A 196 -11.70 -6.31 -0.50
N GLN A 197 -11.61 -7.57 -0.08
CA GLN A 197 -10.85 -7.95 1.11
C GLN A 197 -9.39 -7.51 1.00
N MET A 198 -8.74 -7.78 -0.14
CA MET A 198 -7.35 -7.39 -0.39
C MET A 198 -7.23 -5.91 -0.72
N VAL A 199 -8.21 -5.35 -1.42
CA VAL A 199 -8.21 -3.94 -1.79
C VAL A 199 -8.33 -3.05 -0.54
N VAL A 200 -9.27 -3.34 0.36
CA VAL A 200 -9.41 -2.60 1.63
C VAL A 200 -8.15 -2.73 2.48
N PHE A 201 -7.56 -3.92 2.56
CA PHE A 201 -6.27 -4.13 3.24
C PHE A 201 -5.16 -3.24 2.67
N ALA A 202 -5.12 -3.03 1.35
CA ALA A 202 -4.13 -2.17 0.71
C ALA A 202 -4.29 -0.67 1.04
N PHE A 203 -5.43 -0.25 1.59
CA PHE A 203 -5.66 1.12 2.07
C PHE A 203 -5.45 1.29 3.58
N THR A 204 -5.17 0.22 4.32
CA THR A 204 -4.84 0.30 5.74
C THR A 204 -3.57 1.14 5.93
N GLY A 205 -3.59 2.07 6.88
CA GLY A 205 -2.50 3.00 7.14
C GLY A 205 -2.72 4.40 6.56
N ILE A 206 -3.74 4.61 5.73
CA ILE A 206 -4.08 5.95 5.22
C ILE A 206 -4.47 6.91 6.36
N GLU A 207 -5.05 6.39 7.43
CA GLU A 207 -5.45 7.12 8.63
C GLU A 207 -4.27 7.61 9.49
N LEU A 208 -3.04 7.14 9.25
CA LEU A 208 -1.84 7.60 9.94
C LEU A 208 -1.63 9.11 9.83
N VAL A 209 -2.08 9.71 8.72
CA VAL A 209 -2.11 11.18 8.58
C VAL A 209 -2.88 11.84 9.73
N GLY A 210 -3.96 11.20 10.18
CA GLY A 210 -4.77 11.67 11.30
C GLY A 210 -4.08 11.52 12.65
N LEU A 211 -3.36 10.42 12.86
CA LEU A 211 -2.63 10.18 14.11
C LEU A 211 -1.40 11.08 14.27
N THR A 212 -0.77 11.48 13.17
CA THR A 212 0.38 12.39 13.18
C THR A 212 -0.01 13.86 13.29
N ALA A 213 -1.30 14.17 13.31
CA ALA A 213 -1.80 15.56 13.39
C ALA A 213 -1.27 16.30 14.63
N GLY A 214 -1.27 15.66 15.80
CA GLY A 214 -0.76 16.22 17.04
C GLY A 214 0.75 16.42 17.09
N GLU A 215 1.51 15.78 16.19
CA GLU A 215 2.98 15.89 16.10
C GLU A 215 3.43 16.76 14.92
N THR A 216 2.50 17.26 14.12
CA THR A 216 2.75 17.98 12.86
C THR A 216 2.92 19.47 13.10
N GLU A 217 3.96 20.07 12.50
CA GLU A 217 4.08 21.52 12.42
C GLU A 217 3.01 22.06 11.45
N ASP A 218 2.25 23.10 11.85
CA ASP A 218 1.15 23.71 11.09
C ASP A 218 0.06 22.70 10.62
N PRO A 219 -0.62 21.97 11.54
CA PRO A 219 -1.59 20.93 11.16
C PRO A 219 -2.75 21.45 10.30
N GLU A 220 -3.18 22.70 10.51
CA GLU A 220 -4.26 23.34 9.75
C GLU A 220 -3.96 23.46 8.25
N LYS A 221 -2.70 23.52 7.85
CA LYS A 221 -2.28 23.57 6.45
C LYS A 221 -1.89 22.19 5.90
N VAL A 222 -1.18 21.42 6.72
CA VAL A 222 -0.56 20.15 6.26
C VAL A 222 -1.59 19.04 6.12
N ILE A 223 -2.56 18.92 7.04
CA ILE A 223 -3.59 17.87 7.00
C ILE A 223 -4.50 18.01 5.77
N PRO A 224 -5.10 19.17 5.46
CA PRO A 224 -5.92 19.31 4.26
C PRO A 224 -5.13 19.04 2.97
N MET A 225 -3.87 19.48 2.89
CA MET A 225 -3.02 19.24 1.74
C MET A 225 -2.73 17.75 1.55
N ALA A 226 -2.45 17.02 2.63
CA ALA A 226 -2.22 15.59 2.60
C ALA A 226 -3.47 14.84 2.11
N ILE A 227 -4.64 15.18 2.64
CA ILE A 227 -5.93 14.56 2.27
C ILE A 227 -6.30 14.88 0.82
N ASN A 228 -6.18 16.12 0.37
CA ASN A 228 -6.52 16.52 -0.99
C ASN A 228 -5.65 15.84 -2.07
N ASN A 229 -4.46 15.37 -1.70
CA ASN A 229 -3.59 14.61 -2.60
C ASN A 229 -3.93 13.11 -2.68
N ILE A 230 -4.83 12.59 -1.84
CA ILE A 230 -5.22 11.17 -1.82
C ILE A 230 -5.75 10.70 -3.19
N PRO A 231 -6.67 11.41 -3.89
CA PRO A 231 -7.18 10.94 -5.17
C PRO A 231 -6.08 10.75 -6.22
N LEU A 232 -5.15 11.71 -6.31
CA LEU A 232 -4.02 11.61 -7.25
C LEU A 232 -3.15 10.40 -6.94
N ARG A 233 -2.92 10.12 -5.65
CA ARG A 233 -2.13 8.94 -5.21
C ARG A 233 -2.82 7.65 -5.61
N ILE A 234 -4.13 7.55 -5.41
CA ILE A 234 -4.91 6.36 -5.75
C ILE A 234 -4.84 6.12 -7.25
N ILE A 235 -5.08 7.14 -8.07
CA ILE A 235 -5.04 7.02 -9.51
C ILE A 235 -3.64 6.62 -10.00
N LEU A 236 -2.60 7.25 -9.50
CA LEU A 236 -1.24 7.01 -9.99
C LEU A 236 -0.65 5.70 -9.44
N PHE A 237 -0.65 5.53 -8.11
CA PHE A 237 0.09 4.44 -7.48
C PHE A 237 -0.68 3.12 -7.44
N TYR A 238 -2.01 3.14 -7.34
CA TYR A 238 -2.82 1.92 -7.32
C TYR A 238 -3.34 1.60 -8.72
N VAL A 239 -4.19 2.44 -9.27
CA VAL A 239 -4.84 2.17 -10.56
C VAL A 239 -3.81 2.15 -11.69
N GLY A 240 -2.92 3.13 -11.76
CA GLY A 240 -1.90 3.24 -12.81
C GLY A 240 -0.94 2.07 -12.81
N SER A 241 -0.37 1.72 -11.65
CA SER A 241 0.57 0.59 -11.57
C SER A 241 -0.08 -0.74 -11.90
N LEU A 242 -1.29 -1.00 -11.41
CA LEU A 242 -2.01 -2.25 -11.68
C LEU A 242 -2.46 -2.36 -13.14
N ALA A 243 -2.90 -1.27 -13.76
CA ALA A 243 -3.22 -1.24 -15.17
C ALA A 243 -2.00 -1.57 -16.04
N ILE A 244 -0.84 -1.01 -15.70
CA ILE A 244 0.43 -1.31 -16.38
C ILE A 244 0.82 -2.78 -16.18
N ILE A 245 0.78 -3.29 -14.94
CA ILE A 245 1.11 -4.69 -14.65
C ILE A 245 0.24 -5.64 -15.46
N MET A 246 -1.09 -5.45 -15.48
CA MET A 246 -2.01 -6.31 -16.22
C MET A 246 -1.94 -6.11 -17.74
N SER A 247 -1.35 -5.01 -18.21
CA SER A 247 -1.03 -4.81 -19.63
C SER A 247 0.23 -5.54 -20.05
N ILE A 248 1.19 -5.73 -19.13
CA ILE A 248 2.42 -6.50 -19.36
C ILE A 248 2.16 -8.00 -19.22
N TYR A 249 1.54 -8.38 -18.10
CA TYR A 249 1.16 -9.74 -17.78
C TYR A 249 -0.37 -9.87 -17.80
N PRO A 250 -0.97 -10.66 -18.69
CA PRO A 250 -2.38 -11.00 -18.57
C PRO A 250 -2.71 -11.47 -17.16
N TRP A 251 -3.88 -11.10 -16.65
CA TRP A 251 -4.28 -11.43 -15.28
C TRP A 251 -4.16 -12.94 -14.96
N THR A 252 -4.34 -13.80 -15.98
CA THR A 252 -4.20 -15.27 -15.88
C THR A 252 -2.77 -15.74 -15.63
N ALA A 253 -1.78 -14.92 -15.99
CA ALA A 253 -0.36 -15.23 -15.82
C ALA A 253 0.23 -14.64 -14.53
N VAL A 254 -0.53 -13.79 -13.81
CA VAL A 254 -0.08 -13.21 -12.54
C VAL A 254 -0.10 -14.28 -11.45
N ASN A 255 1.06 -14.49 -10.80
CA ASN A 255 1.17 -15.43 -9.69
C ASN A 255 0.54 -14.84 -8.41
N PRO A 256 -0.52 -15.45 -7.84
CA PRO A 256 -1.18 -14.93 -6.64
C PRO A 256 -0.33 -14.99 -5.36
N ALA A 257 0.75 -15.78 -5.36
CA ALA A 257 1.65 -15.96 -4.21
C ALA A 257 2.92 -15.10 -4.30
N ALA A 258 3.09 -14.32 -5.37
CA ALA A 258 4.27 -13.49 -5.58
C ALA A 258 3.88 -12.02 -5.84
N SER A 259 4.84 -11.11 -5.65
CA SER A 259 4.64 -9.71 -5.99
C SER A 259 4.65 -9.49 -7.51
N PRO A 260 3.55 -9.01 -8.10
CA PRO A 260 3.52 -8.71 -9.53
C PRO A 260 4.44 -7.54 -9.90
N PHE A 261 4.77 -6.66 -8.95
CA PHE A 261 5.73 -5.59 -9.12
C PHE A 261 7.15 -6.12 -9.35
N VAL A 262 7.57 -7.09 -8.54
CA VAL A 262 8.88 -7.75 -8.69
C VAL A 262 8.95 -8.50 -10.03
N ALA A 263 7.86 -9.14 -10.45
CA ALA A 263 7.80 -9.85 -11.73
C ALA A 263 8.09 -8.95 -12.93
N VAL A 264 7.54 -7.72 -12.96
CA VAL A 264 7.79 -6.76 -14.06
C VAL A 264 9.28 -6.38 -14.15
N PHE A 265 9.93 -6.06 -13.02
CA PHE A 265 11.36 -5.72 -13.01
C PHE A 265 12.23 -6.91 -13.41
N THR A 266 11.84 -8.12 -13.02
CA THR A 266 12.55 -9.36 -13.42
C THR A 266 12.43 -9.60 -14.91
N ALA A 267 11.30 -9.31 -15.53
CA ALA A 267 11.08 -9.52 -16.97
C ALA A 267 12.02 -8.69 -17.85
N VAL A 268 12.43 -7.50 -17.41
CA VAL A 268 13.40 -6.67 -18.15
C VAL A 268 14.86 -6.99 -17.78
N VAL A 269 15.08 -8.11 -17.06
CA VAL A 269 16.43 -8.56 -16.62
C VAL A 269 17.13 -7.55 -15.70
N ILE A 270 16.37 -6.67 -15.06
CA ILE A 270 16.91 -5.74 -14.08
C ILE A 270 16.84 -6.41 -12.70
N THR A 271 17.57 -7.50 -12.53
CA THR A 271 17.58 -8.32 -11.30
C THR A 271 17.93 -7.49 -10.06
N PHE A 272 18.81 -6.51 -10.21
CA PHE A 272 19.17 -5.60 -9.12
C PHE A 272 17.99 -4.71 -8.70
N ALA A 273 17.25 -4.14 -9.66
CA ALA A 273 16.08 -3.32 -9.37
C ALA A 273 14.94 -4.15 -8.73
N ALA A 274 14.70 -5.37 -9.22
CA ALA A 274 13.76 -6.30 -8.60
C ALA A 274 14.14 -6.62 -7.16
N GLY A 275 15.43 -6.79 -6.87
CA GLY A 275 15.97 -6.98 -5.53
C GLY A 275 15.73 -5.76 -4.63
N ILE A 276 15.95 -4.53 -5.11
CA ILE A 276 15.68 -3.30 -4.35
C ILE A 276 14.19 -3.20 -4.02
N VAL A 277 13.29 -3.41 -4.99
CA VAL A 277 11.84 -3.36 -4.76
C VAL A 277 11.45 -4.39 -3.70
N ASN A 278 11.94 -5.61 -3.80
CA ASN A 278 11.67 -6.67 -2.84
C ASN A 278 12.21 -6.38 -1.43
N PHE A 279 13.30 -5.64 -1.31
CA PHE A 279 13.88 -5.23 -0.01
C PHE A 279 13.07 -4.12 0.65
N VAL A 280 12.49 -3.20 -0.14
CA VAL A 280 11.83 -1.99 0.36
C VAL A 280 10.35 -2.25 0.71
N VAL A 281 9.74 -3.26 0.10
CA VAL A 281 8.38 -3.69 0.39
C VAL A 281 8.28 -4.42 1.71
#